data_963ec9955a75624ca19892272e23b277
#
_entry.id   963ec9955a75624ca19892272e23b277
#
_cell.length_a   1.000
_cell.length_b   1.000
_cell.length_c   1.000
_cell.angle_alpha   90.00
_cell.angle_beta   90.00
_cell.angle_gamma   90.00
#
_symmetry.space_group_name_H-M   'P 1'
#
loop_
_entity.id
_entity.type
_entity.pdbx_description
1 polymer ?
#
loop_
_entity_poly.entity_id
_entity_poly.type
_entity_poly.pdbx_seq_one_letter_code
_entity_poly.pdbx_strand_id
1 'polypeptide(L)'
;MNNKIKKTIFLTITFIAMVFLSAYAKKNSAKEIIMPENFKLSKRLDALFLKTKIVCFGRYALEVPQEAQLISGGTTILSEIKTIPGGTTEKNERIAEEIEKIKKNDPTSEIIYDGKGPIENSWQLQYYDGKFSKEDGDLFFKTYAIKGHHIFILDGSKRKDETIADSKRNQMVRANNLRLRDENEVPKEPGYCVKNGFMSDDNYDNQEMADAGLYFPSLPDVTFSITANKDAYGDYPPAEYDAKVRGKLSLLARIQEAKDQQGKNYPPRTLLREGKRDVQHWHGEESLIRRTDGVHDFEWTLVGTPRDIAYPAVLEASMYTKVAHNMVGAAEAASLTDEEAIALWDKLLSGLKFRVKVPGAPPGSYYIDPDKPAQ
;
A
#
# COMPACT_ATOMS: atom_id res chain seq x y z
N MET A 1 -48.94 -51.24 -12.46
CA MET A 1 -48.88 -49.76 -12.67
C MET A 1 -48.08 -49.52 -13.93
N ASN A 2 -48.68 -48.96 -14.94
CA ASN A 2 -48.24 -48.97 -16.34
C ASN A 2 -46.98 -48.09 -16.53
N ASN A 3 -45.93 -48.58 -17.22
CA ASN A 3 -44.65 -47.88 -17.43
C ASN A 3 -44.78 -46.46 -18.04
N LYS A 4 -45.87 -46.16 -18.71
CA LYS A 4 -46.21 -44.85 -19.22
C LYS A 4 -46.50 -43.84 -18.09
N ILE A 5 -47.20 -44.29 -17.04
CA ILE A 5 -47.58 -43.42 -15.88
C ILE A 5 -46.32 -43.07 -15.06
N LYS A 6 -45.39 -44.02 -14.88
CA LYS A 6 -44.12 -43.74 -14.17
C LYS A 6 -43.23 -42.72 -14.90
N LYS A 7 -43.15 -42.78 -16.26
CA LYS A 7 -42.38 -41.81 -17.06
C LYS A 7 -43.01 -40.41 -17.00
N THR A 8 -44.33 -40.30 -17.02
CA THR A 8 -45.00 -38.98 -16.95
C THR A 8 -44.82 -38.33 -15.60
N ILE A 9 -44.93 -39.10 -14.50
CA ILE A 9 -44.73 -38.59 -13.13
C ILE A 9 -43.24 -38.14 -12.93
N PHE A 10 -42.29 -38.90 -13.46
CA PHE A 10 -40.86 -38.53 -13.35
C PHE A 10 -40.54 -37.27 -14.13
N LEU A 11 -41.07 -37.07 -15.34
CA LEU A 11 -40.88 -35.85 -16.12
C LEU A 11 -41.54 -34.62 -15.44
N THR A 12 -42.70 -34.78 -14.82
CA THR A 12 -43.40 -33.68 -14.15
C THR A 12 -42.68 -33.24 -12.87
N ILE A 13 -42.13 -34.18 -12.10
CA ILE A 13 -41.35 -33.88 -10.90
C ILE A 13 -40.04 -33.19 -11.28
N THR A 14 -39.34 -33.60 -12.34
CA THR A 14 -38.09 -32.98 -12.82
C THR A 14 -38.32 -31.57 -13.34
N PHE A 15 -39.44 -31.33 -14.03
CA PHE A 15 -39.81 -29.99 -14.50
C PHE A 15 -40.18 -29.04 -13.37
N ILE A 16 -40.89 -29.49 -12.36
CA ILE A 16 -41.24 -28.72 -11.15
C ILE A 16 -39.97 -28.39 -10.35
N ALA A 17 -39.03 -29.35 -10.20
CA ALA A 17 -37.77 -29.12 -9.53
C ALA A 17 -36.88 -28.09 -10.27
N MET A 18 -36.84 -28.12 -11.62
CA MET A 18 -36.12 -27.10 -12.41
C MET A 18 -36.73 -25.71 -12.33
N VAL A 19 -38.07 -25.61 -12.27
CA VAL A 19 -38.78 -24.33 -12.10
C VAL A 19 -38.54 -23.75 -10.71
N PHE A 20 -38.51 -24.58 -9.66
CA PHE A 20 -38.20 -24.14 -8.30
C PHE A 20 -36.70 -23.75 -8.16
N LEU A 21 -35.78 -24.47 -8.78
CA LEU A 21 -34.37 -24.11 -8.82
C LEU A 21 -34.12 -22.80 -9.58
N SER A 22 -34.82 -22.57 -10.70
CA SER A 22 -34.68 -21.31 -11.44
C SER A 22 -35.36 -20.13 -10.72
N ALA A 23 -36.45 -20.36 -9.97
CA ALA A 23 -37.10 -19.34 -9.14
C ALA A 23 -36.24 -19.02 -7.88
N TYR A 24 -35.55 -20.01 -7.30
CA TYR A 24 -34.65 -19.80 -6.17
C TYR A 24 -33.39 -19.07 -6.58
N ALA A 25 -32.82 -19.36 -7.75
CA ALA A 25 -31.68 -18.62 -8.33
C ALA A 25 -32.04 -17.15 -8.68
N LYS A 26 -33.30 -16.90 -9.08
CA LYS A 26 -33.78 -15.53 -9.36
C LYS A 26 -34.07 -14.69 -8.11
N LYS A 27 -34.24 -15.31 -6.95
CA LYS A 27 -34.59 -14.60 -5.70
C LYS A 27 -33.38 -14.10 -4.92
N ASN A 28 -32.17 -14.54 -5.29
CA ASN A 28 -30.91 -14.15 -4.63
C ASN A 28 -29.99 -13.28 -5.51
N SER A 29 -30.42 -12.84 -6.69
CA SER A 29 -29.71 -11.76 -7.35
C SER A 29 -30.11 -10.46 -6.63
N ALA A 30 -29.31 -10.04 -5.66
CA ALA A 30 -29.29 -8.64 -5.24
C ALA A 30 -29.24 -7.80 -6.53
N LYS A 31 -30.14 -6.83 -6.66
CA LYS A 31 -30.13 -5.89 -7.77
C LYS A 31 -28.76 -5.21 -7.74
N GLU A 32 -27.84 -5.67 -8.57
CA GLU A 32 -26.61 -4.92 -8.85
C GLU A 32 -27.05 -3.58 -9.43
N ILE A 33 -26.92 -2.53 -8.66
CA ILE A 33 -27.01 -1.18 -9.18
C ILE A 33 -25.66 -0.95 -9.87
N ILE A 34 -25.59 -1.25 -11.17
CA ILE A 34 -24.41 -0.93 -11.97
C ILE A 34 -24.38 0.59 -12.09
N MET A 35 -23.57 1.23 -11.27
CA MET A 35 -23.34 2.65 -11.33
C MET A 35 -22.51 2.96 -12.60
N PRO A 36 -22.75 4.11 -13.27
CA PRO A 36 -21.94 4.51 -14.44
C PRO A 36 -20.45 4.54 -14.11
N GLU A 37 -19.61 4.25 -15.11
CA GLU A 37 -18.14 4.19 -14.93
C GLU A 37 -17.51 5.54 -14.56
N ASN A 38 -18.18 6.67 -14.86
CA ASN A 38 -17.65 8.01 -14.62
C ASN A 38 -18.69 8.93 -13.98
N PHE A 39 -18.54 9.26 -12.71
CA PHE A 39 -19.26 10.32 -12.04
C PHE A 39 -18.49 11.64 -12.15
N LYS A 40 -19.22 12.73 -12.42
CA LYS A 40 -18.64 14.06 -12.29
C LYS A 40 -18.57 14.48 -10.84
N LEU A 41 -17.49 15.17 -10.48
CA LEU A 41 -17.38 15.78 -9.15
C LEU A 41 -18.60 16.70 -8.91
N SER A 42 -19.17 16.64 -7.73
CA SER A 42 -20.15 17.62 -7.28
C SER A 42 -19.49 18.98 -7.16
N LYS A 43 -20.25 20.07 -7.17
CA LYS A 43 -19.70 21.44 -7.06
C LYS A 43 -18.76 21.62 -5.87
N ARG A 44 -19.07 20.99 -4.72
CA ARG A 44 -18.21 21.06 -3.52
C ARG A 44 -16.92 20.30 -3.69
N LEU A 45 -16.95 19.11 -4.29
CA LEU A 45 -15.76 18.32 -4.57
C LEU A 45 -14.91 18.94 -5.69
N ASP A 46 -15.55 19.47 -6.75
CA ASP A 46 -14.86 20.19 -7.81
C ASP A 46 -14.09 21.40 -7.26
N ALA A 47 -14.69 22.12 -6.30
CA ALA A 47 -14.04 23.24 -5.63
C ALA A 47 -12.75 22.83 -4.88
N LEU A 48 -12.66 21.62 -4.34
CA LEU A 48 -11.43 21.12 -3.69
C LEU A 48 -10.30 20.96 -4.70
N PHE A 49 -10.59 20.58 -5.93
CA PHE A 49 -9.61 20.34 -6.99
C PHE A 49 -9.32 21.57 -7.86
N LEU A 50 -9.87 22.76 -7.56
CA LEU A 50 -9.49 24.02 -8.23
C LEU A 50 -8.00 24.35 -8.05
N LYS A 51 -7.43 23.94 -6.92
CA LYS A 51 -5.99 24.01 -6.65
C LYS A 51 -5.52 22.64 -6.21
N THR A 52 -4.55 22.12 -6.90
CA THR A 52 -3.95 20.81 -6.60
C THR A 52 -2.47 20.96 -6.29
N LYS A 53 -1.92 19.93 -5.66
CA LYS A 53 -0.49 19.70 -5.51
C LYS A 53 -0.17 18.24 -5.78
N ILE A 54 1.10 17.96 -6.09
CA ILE A 54 1.61 16.60 -6.20
C ILE A 54 2.29 16.26 -4.89
N VAL A 55 1.92 15.13 -4.30
CA VAL A 55 2.60 14.53 -3.15
C VAL A 55 3.32 13.28 -3.58
N CYS A 56 4.52 12.98 -3.00
CA CYS A 56 5.26 11.78 -3.34
C CYS A 56 5.51 10.88 -2.13
N PHE A 57 5.49 9.57 -2.36
CA PHE A 57 5.77 8.50 -1.42
C PHE A 57 6.40 7.33 -2.17
N GLY A 58 7.45 6.74 -1.62
CA GLY A 58 8.19 5.73 -2.37
C GLY A 58 8.60 6.26 -3.75
N ARG A 59 8.36 5.50 -4.79
CA ARG A 59 8.56 5.91 -6.20
C ARG A 59 7.32 6.53 -6.83
N TYR A 60 6.23 6.59 -6.09
CA TYR A 60 4.93 7.06 -6.58
C TYR A 60 4.69 8.53 -6.28
N ALA A 61 3.72 9.10 -6.98
CA ALA A 61 3.18 10.40 -6.69
C ALA A 61 1.67 10.43 -6.98
N LEU A 62 0.99 11.34 -6.34
CA LEU A 62 -0.45 11.49 -6.43
C LEU A 62 -0.80 12.98 -6.53
N GLU A 63 -1.67 13.33 -7.50
CA GLU A 63 -2.28 14.66 -7.57
C GLU A 63 -3.44 14.74 -6.58
N VAL A 64 -3.36 15.68 -5.65
CA VAL A 64 -4.32 15.84 -4.56
C VAL A 64 -4.77 17.30 -4.42
N PRO A 65 -5.92 17.58 -3.78
CA PRO A 65 -6.29 18.93 -3.39
C PRO A 65 -5.19 19.61 -2.60
N GLN A 66 -5.04 20.92 -2.74
CA GLN A 66 -4.01 21.71 -2.05
C GLN A 66 -4.06 21.55 -0.52
N GLU A 67 -5.25 21.38 0.05
CA GLU A 67 -5.44 21.19 1.49
C GLU A 67 -5.07 19.79 2.00
N ALA A 68 -5.03 18.79 1.14
CA ALA A 68 -4.77 17.41 1.53
C ALA A 68 -3.41 17.26 2.21
N GLN A 69 -3.37 16.50 3.28
CA GLN A 69 -2.17 16.21 4.05
C GLN A 69 -1.74 14.77 3.79
N LEU A 70 -0.46 14.59 3.45
CA LEU A 70 0.12 13.27 3.29
C LEU A 70 0.49 12.70 4.66
N ILE A 71 -0.07 11.56 5.00
CA ILE A 71 0.28 10.77 6.16
C ILE A 71 1.19 9.64 5.69
N SER A 72 2.47 9.77 5.96
CA SER A 72 3.44 8.73 5.61
C SER A 72 3.26 7.50 6.51
N GLY A 73 3.09 6.34 5.90
CA GLY A 73 3.11 5.04 6.54
C GLY A 73 4.50 4.40 6.55
N GLY A 74 4.53 3.08 6.55
CA GLY A 74 5.77 2.29 6.46
C GLY A 74 6.54 2.59 5.17
N THR A 75 7.84 2.67 5.27
CA THR A 75 8.72 2.93 4.12
C THR A 75 9.92 2.00 4.20
N THR A 76 10.07 1.15 3.20
CA THR A 76 11.19 0.22 3.07
C THR A 76 11.86 0.41 1.71
N ILE A 77 13.15 0.59 1.73
CA ILE A 77 14.05 0.42 0.58
C ILE A 77 15.30 -0.31 1.08
N LEU A 78 15.48 -1.56 0.66
CA LEU A 78 16.33 -2.58 1.27
C LEU A 78 15.88 -2.99 2.68
N SER A 79 15.60 -2.04 3.54
CA SER A 79 15.05 -2.21 4.88
C SER A 79 14.35 -0.92 5.33
N GLU A 80 13.68 -0.96 6.47
CA GLU A 80 12.86 0.13 6.97
C GLU A 80 13.66 1.43 7.18
N ILE A 81 13.03 2.56 6.84
CA ILE A 81 13.49 3.90 7.11
C ILE A 81 12.44 4.61 7.95
N LYS A 82 12.82 5.02 9.15
CA LYS A 82 11.98 5.85 10.03
C LYS A 82 12.53 7.26 10.10
N THR A 83 11.64 8.24 10.24
CA THR A 83 12.00 9.63 10.44
C THR A 83 11.30 10.18 11.66
N ILE A 84 12.04 10.74 12.58
CA ILE A 84 11.53 11.42 13.76
C ILE A 84 12.10 12.85 13.84
N PRO A 85 11.36 13.82 14.39
CA PRO A 85 11.92 15.14 14.66
C PRO A 85 12.98 15.04 15.76
N GLY A 86 14.01 15.88 15.70
CA GLY A 86 15.00 16.00 16.75
C GLY A 86 16.43 16.22 16.25
N GLY A 87 17.33 16.39 17.18
CA GLY A 87 18.76 16.58 17.00
C GLY A 87 19.58 15.59 17.82
N THR A 88 20.73 16.04 18.35
CA THR A 88 21.68 15.17 19.05
C THR A 88 21.10 14.60 20.36
N THR A 89 20.35 15.39 21.11
CA THR A 89 19.76 14.97 22.39
C THR A 89 18.75 13.86 22.15
N GLU A 90 17.75 14.07 21.29
CA GLU A 90 16.70 13.10 20.97
C GLU A 90 17.28 11.85 20.34
N LYS A 91 18.33 11.99 19.52
CA LYS A 91 19.06 10.85 18.97
C LYS A 91 19.66 9.97 20.09
N ASN A 92 20.31 10.59 21.07
CA ASN A 92 20.93 9.83 22.18
C ASN A 92 19.88 9.13 23.05
N GLU A 93 18.75 9.80 23.31
CA GLU A 93 17.61 9.19 24.03
C GLU A 93 17.07 7.96 23.27
N ARG A 94 16.88 8.10 21.94
CA ARG A 94 16.39 6.99 21.11
C ARG A 94 17.35 5.82 21.04
N ILE A 95 18.66 6.08 21.03
CA ILE A 95 19.69 5.03 21.08
C ILE A 95 19.61 4.29 22.41
N ALA A 96 19.50 5.01 23.54
CA ALA A 96 19.38 4.39 24.85
C ALA A 96 18.11 3.53 24.96
N GLU A 97 16.96 4.05 24.54
CA GLU A 97 15.69 3.32 24.49
C GLU A 97 15.80 2.04 23.62
N GLU A 98 16.47 2.12 22.48
CA GLU A 98 16.65 0.96 21.59
C GLU A 98 17.56 -0.11 22.22
N ILE A 99 18.63 0.30 22.88
CA ILE A 99 19.53 -0.61 23.61
C ILE A 99 18.76 -1.35 24.72
N GLU A 100 17.95 -0.64 25.50
CA GLU A 100 17.10 -1.25 26.53
C GLU A 100 16.08 -2.20 25.93
N LYS A 101 15.45 -1.81 24.80
CA LYS A 101 14.48 -2.65 24.08
C LYS A 101 15.11 -3.95 23.58
N ILE A 102 16.29 -3.88 22.95
CA ILE A 102 17.03 -5.04 22.45
C ILE A 102 17.27 -6.02 23.62
N LYS A 103 17.81 -5.55 24.74
CA LYS A 103 18.10 -6.37 25.91
C LYS A 103 16.86 -6.95 26.60
N LYS A 104 15.75 -6.19 26.56
CA LYS A 104 14.47 -6.63 27.13
C LYS A 104 13.78 -7.69 26.28
N ASN A 105 13.87 -7.57 24.96
CA ASN A 105 13.26 -8.51 24.01
C ASN A 105 13.90 -9.91 24.12
N ASP A 106 15.23 -9.96 24.15
CA ASP A 106 15.99 -11.19 24.39
C ASP A 106 17.21 -10.89 25.27
N PRO A 107 17.26 -11.42 26.51
CA PRO A 107 18.42 -11.25 27.41
C PRO A 107 19.72 -11.80 26.84
N THR A 108 19.68 -12.67 25.83
CA THR A 108 20.87 -13.21 25.15
C THR A 108 21.34 -12.36 23.97
N SER A 109 20.66 -11.24 23.70
CA SER A 109 21.10 -10.27 22.70
C SER A 109 22.43 -9.64 23.07
N GLU A 110 23.26 -9.34 22.07
CA GLU A 110 24.59 -8.79 22.26
C GLU A 110 24.82 -7.57 21.35
N ILE A 111 25.11 -6.42 21.96
CA ILE A 111 25.51 -5.22 21.22
C ILE A 111 27.03 -5.30 21.03
N ILE A 112 27.47 -5.46 19.79
CA ILE A 112 28.89 -5.59 19.43
C ILE A 112 29.51 -4.27 18.98
N TYR A 113 28.70 -3.29 18.65
CA TYR A 113 29.13 -1.94 18.30
C TYR A 113 28.10 -0.90 18.71
N ASP A 114 28.56 0.14 19.37
CA ASP A 114 27.78 1.30 19.79
C ASP A 114 28.71 2.53 19.60
N GLY A 115 28.58 3.26 18.50
CA GLY A 115 29.54 4.28 18.18
C GLY A 115 29.22 5.11 16.92
N LYS A 116 30.22 5.86 16.44
CA LYS A 116 30.09 6.71 15.26
C LYS A 116 29.57 5.92 14.07
N GLY A 117 28.56 6.48 13.39
CA GLY A 117 27.98 5.90 12.20
C GLY A 117 28.81 6.12 10.94
N PRO A 118 28.31 5.63 9.79
CA PRO A 118 29.06 5.62 8.53
C PRO A 118 29.24 6.98 7.87
N ILE A 119 28.49 8.00 8.30
CA ILE A 119 28.58 9.38 7.79
C ILE A 119 28.75 10.37 8.94
N GLU A 120 29.14 11.60 8.63
CA GLU A 120 29.17 12.69 9.61
C GLU A 120 27.77 12.88 10.27
N ASN A 121 27.77 13.24 11.56
CA ASN A 121 26.54 13.41 12.36
C ASN A 121 25.63 12.17 12.40
N SER A 122 26.23 10.97 12.31
CA SER A 122 25.52 9.71 12.47
C SER A 122 26.08 8.87 13.61
N TRP A 123 25.24 7.93 14.08
CA TRP A 123 25.56 6.93 15.08
C TRP A 123 25.10 5.58 14.61
N GLN A 124 25.77 4.51 14.99
CA GLN A 124 25.38 3.17 14.57
C GLN A 124 25.43 2.18 15.74
N LEU A 125 24.39 1.39 15.87
CA LEU A 125 24.35 0.16 16.66
C LEU A 125 24.54 -1.03 15.71
N GLN A 126 25.32 -2.04 16.17
CA GLN A 126 25.40 -3.36 15.56
C GLN A 126 25.18 -4.38 16.67
N TYR A 127 24.27 -5.31 16.44
CA TYR A 127 23.87 -6.26 17.48
C TYR A 127 23.36 -7.57 16.90
N TYR A 128 23.47 -8.60 17.73
CA TYR A 128 22.75 -9.85 17.55
C TYR A 128 21.46 -9.79 18.39
N ASP A 129 20.33 -10.12 17.78
CA ASP A 129 18.99 -10.03 18.39
C ASP A 129 18.67 -11.23 19.30
N GLY A 130 19.69 -12.01 19.65
CA GLY A 130 19.61 -13.16 20.53
C GLY A 130 20.59 -14.26 20.14
N LYS A 131 20.52 -15.37 20.87
CA LYS A 131 21.42 -16.50 20.68
C LYS A 131 21.38 -17.06 19.27
N PHE A 132 20.18 -17.25 18.70
CA PHE A 132 20.02 -17.82 17.37
C PHE A 132 20.58 -16.92 16.26
N SER A 133 20.32 -15.61 16.32
CA SER A 133 20.89 -14.67 15.34
C SER A 133 22.42 -14.65 15.40
N LYS A 134 23.01 -14.83 16.60
CA LYS A 134 24.46 -14.93 16.76
C LYS A 134 25.02 -16.24 16.19
N GLU A 135 24.36 -17.37 16.42
CA GLU A 135 24.77 -18.69 15.89
C GLU A 135 24.66 -18.73 14.35
N ASP A 136 23.62 -18.11 13.79
CA ASP A 136 23.42 -18.01 12.33
C ASP A 136 24.25 -16.91 11.67
N GLY A 137 24.86 -16.03 12.47
CA GLY A 137 25.63 -14.89 11.99
C GLY A 137 24.79 -13.75 11.42
N ASP A 138 23.53 -13.65 11.83
CA ASP A 138 22.57 -12.63 11.44
C ASP A 138 22.79 -11.35 12.25
N LEU A 139 23.68 -10.51 11.78
CA LEU A 139 24.02 -9.25 12.42
C LEU A 139 23.08 -8.13 11.96
N PHE A 140 22.47 -7.45 12.91
CA PHE A 140 21.60 -6.31 12.69
C PHE A 140 22.33 -4.98 12.81
N PHE A 141 21.91 -4.01 12.01
CA PHE A 141 22.42 -2.64 11.99
C PHE A 141 21.29 -1.66 12.23
N LYS A 142 21.52 -0.63 13.01
CA LYS A 142 20.64 0.51 13.14
C LYS A 142 21.45 1.79 13.09
N THR A 143 21.27 2.57 12.02
CA THR A 143 22.01 3.81 11.79
C THR A 143 21.09 5.00 12.03
N TYR A 144 21.51 5.89 12.91
CA TYR A 144 20.82 7.15 13.23
C TYR A 144 21.58 8.30 12.57
N ALA A 145 21.00 8.88 11.53
CA ALA A 145 21.63 9.99 10.77
C ALA A 145 20.85 11.29 11.03
N ILE A 146 21.51 12.31 11.57
CA ILE A 146 20.92 13.63 11.75
C ILE A 146 21.06 14.43 10.46
N LYS A 147 19.96 14.93 9.95
CA LYS A 147 19.90 15.85 8.82
C LYS A 147 18.93 16.99 9.14
N GLY A 148 19.48 18.20 9.34
CA GLY A 148 18.71 19.35 9.87
C GLY A 148 18.11 19.07 11.24
N HIS A 149 16.79 19.17 11.34
CA HIS A 149 16.02 18.92 12.56
C HIS A 149 15.32 17.54 12.56
N HIS A 150 15.85 16.60 11.81
CA HIS A 150 15.30 15.25 11.72
C HIS A 150 16.37 14.20 11.95
N ILE A 151 15.97 13.11 12.57
CA ILE A 151 16.76 11.90 12.74
C ILE A 151 16.15 10.85 11.81
N PHE A 152 16.96 10.38 10.87
CA PHE A 152 16.63 9.25 10.01
C PHE A 152 17.23 7.98 10.62
N ILE A 153 16.39 6.99 10.86
CA ILE A 153 16.77 5.70 11.41
C ILE A 153 16.73 4.70 10.25
N LEU A 154 17.89 4.19 9.89
CA LEU A 154 18.07 3.21 8.81
C LEU A 154 18.31 1.85 9.44
N ASP A 155 17.33 0.97 9.36
CA ASP A 155 17.50 -0.42 9.74
C ASP A 155 18.31 -1.18 8.69
N GLY A 156 18.90 -2.30 9.05
CA GLY A 156 19.60 -3.19 8.15
C GLY A 156 20.00 -4.50 8.84
N SER A 157 20.28 -5.49 8.02
CA SER A 157 20.84 -6.75 8.49
C SER A 157 21.90 -7.25 7.52
N LYS A 158 22.84 -8.03 8.04
CA LYS A 158 23.76 -8.78 7.21
C LYS A 158 23.00 -9.96 6.60
N ARG A 159 22.99 -10.06 5.29
CA ARG A 159 22.45 -11.23 4.61
C ARG A 159 23.42 -12.41 4.71
N LYS A 160 22.90 -13.62 4.58
CA LYS A 160 23.69 -14.85 4.74
C LYS A 160 24.86 -14.95 3.76
N ASP A 161 24.71 -14.37 2.56
CA ASP A 161 25.67 -14.30 1.47
C ASP A 161 26.55 -13.03 1.47
N GLU A 162 26.31 -12.10 2.43
CA GLU A 162 27.05 -10.85 2.54
C GLU A 162 28.16 -10.93 3.59
N THR A 163 29.21 -10.13 3.40
CA THR A 163 30.19 -9.85 4.46
C THR A 163 29.73 -8.68 5.33
N ILE A 164 30.25 -8.56 6.54
CA ILE A 164 30.03 -7.37 7.40
C ILE A 164 30.47 -6.08 6.68
N ALA A 165 31.53 -6.14 5.88
CA ALA A 165 32.03 -5.01 5.12
C ALA A 165 31.01 -4.56 4.05
N ASP A 166 30.34 -5.50 3.37
CA ASP A 166 29.29 -5.20 2.40
C ASP A 166 28.08 -4.55 3.06
N SER A 167 27.63 -5.09 4.18
CA SER A 167 26.50 -4.52 4.94
C SER A 167 26.82 -3.10 5.46
N LYS A 168 28.04 -2.86 5.94
CA LYS A 168 28.51 -1.51 6.34
C LYS A 168 28.52 -0.56 5.16
N ARG A 169 28.98 -1.00 4.00
CA ARG A 169 29.00 -0.21 2.76
C ARG A 169 27.56 0.14 2.34
N ASN A 170 26.64 -0.81 2.38
CA ASN A 170 25.23 -0.59 2.07
C ASN A 170 24.61 0.46 3.01
N GLN A 171 24.88 0.39 4.32
CA GLN A 171 24.43 1.41 5.27
C GLN A 171 25.03 2.81 4.95
N MET A 172 26.30 2.86 4.58
CA MET A 172 26.97 4.12 4.20
C MET A 172 26.35 4.71 2.93
N VAL A 173 26.14 3.91 1.90
CA VAL A 173 25.54 4.38 0.62
C VAL A 173 24.14 4.92 0.89
N ARG A 174 23.28 4.20 1.63
CA ARG A 174 21.95 4.65 1.98
C ARG A 174 21.96 5.97 2.76
N ALA A 175 22.82 6.07 3.77
CA ALA A 175 22.91 7.28 4.59
C ALA A 175 23.44 8.50 3.80
N ASN A 176 24.36 8.29 2.84
CA ASN A 176 24.86 9.36 1.95
C ASN A 176 23.81 9.80 0.94
N ASN A 177 23.07 8.85 0.34
CA ASN A 177 22.06 9.13 -0.68
C ASN A 177 20.78 9.76 -0.10
N LEU A 178 20.61 9.72 1.21
CA LEU A 178 19.49 10.33 1.90
C LEU A 178 19.72 11.82 2.11
N ARG A 179 18.76 12.65 1.70
CA ARG A 179 18.74 14.10 1.96
C ARG A 179 17.41 14.53 2.57
N LEU A 180 17.40 15.71 3.17
CA LEU A 180 16.15 16.37 3.55
C LEU A 180 15.34 16.71 2.31
N ARG A 181 14.04 16.69 2.47
CA ARG A 181 13.06 17.09 1.46
C ARG A 181 11.97 17.93 2.12
N ASP A 182 11.65 19.04 1.51
CA ASP A 182 10.45 19.80 1.86
C ASP A 182 9.20 18.97 1.54
N GLU A 183 8.15 19.12 2.34
CA GLU A 183 6.90 18.35 2.16
C GLU A 183 6.27 18.54 0.77
N ASN A 184 6.39 19.74 0.23
CA ASN A 184 5.85 20.09 -1.10
C ASN A 184 6.87 19.87 -2.24
N GLU A 185 8.10 19.50 -1.94
CA GLU A 185 9.09 19.19 -2.96
C GLU A 185 8.75 17.87 -3.65
N VAL A 186 8.70 17.90 -4.98
CA VAL A 186 8.62 16.70 -5.84
C VAL A 186 9.98 16.54 -6.53
N PRO A 187 10.86 15.67 -6.02
CA PRO A 187 12.20 15.46 -6.59
C PRO A 187 12.12 15.03 -8.05
N LYS A 188 13.05 15.52 -8.89
CA LYS A 188 13.05 15.22 -10.34
C LYS A 188 13.99 14.08 -10.70
N GLU A 189 14.94 13.76 -9.83
CA GLU A 189 15.90 12.66 -9.99
C GLU A 189 15.28 11.31 -9.62
N PRO A 190 15.78 10.17 -10.14
CA PRO A 190 15.43 8.84 -9.69
C PRO A 190 15.67 8.68 -8.19
N GLY A 191 14.76 7.99 -7.50
CA GLY A 191 14.87 7.79 -6.06
C GLY A 191 13.54 7.58 -5.37
N TYR A 192 13.58 7.60 -4.05
CA TYR A 192 12.54 7.14 -3.16
C TYR A 192 12.14 8.23 -2.16
N CYS A 193 10.86 8.63 -2.16
CA CYS A 193 10.32 9.61 -1.22
C CYS A 193 10.05 8.93 0.12
N VAL A 194 10.68 9.43 1.19
CA VAL A 194 10.41 9.05 2.57
C VAL A 194 9.87 10.25 3.34
N LYS A 195 9.35 10.04 4.54
CA LYS A 195 8.87 11.14 5.39
C LYS A 195 10.00 12.15 5.62
N ASN A 196 9.77 13.42 5.29
CA ASN A 196 10.72 14.54 5.42
C ASN A 196 12.07 14.34 4.69
N GLY A 197 12.15 13.34 3.82
CA GLY A 197 13.39 13.00 3.14
C GLY A 197 13.20 12.45 1.75
N PHE A 198 14.34 12.34 1.06
CA PHE A 198 14.45 11.72 -0.23
C PHE A 198 15.74 10.92 -0.30
N MET A 199 15.66 9.69 -0.73
CA MET A 199 16.81 8.83 -0.99
C MET A 199 17.02 8.72 -2.49
N SER A 200 18.11 9.29 -3.00
CA SER A 200 18.54 9.09 -4.40
C SER A 200 18.87 7.63 -4.61
N ASP A 201 18.19 6.98 -5.53
CA ASP A 201 18.37 5.56 -5.85
C ASP A 201 17.83 5.24 -7.23
N ASP A 202 18.70 4.78 -8.11
CA ASP A 202 18.42 4.28 -9.45
C ASP A 202 18.57 2.75 -9.55
N ASN A 203 18.81 2.08 -8.43
CA ASN A 203 18.85 0.62 -8.35
C ASN A 203 17.45 0.09 -8.04
N TYR A 204 16.78 -0.43 -9.06
CA TYR A 204 15.42 -0.95 -8.96
C TYR A 204 15.34 -2.40 -8.49
N ASP A 205 16.48 -3.05 -8.20
CA ASP A 205 16.53 -4.43 -7.67
C ASP A 205 16.33 -4.50 -6.16
N ASN A 206 16.40 -3.34 -5.48
CA ASN A 206 16.19 -3.27 -4.04
C ASN A 206 14.75 -3.67 -3.66
N GLN A 207 14.60 -4.31 -2.50
CA GLN A 207 13.28 -4.50 -1.90
C GLN A 207 12.64 -3.14 -1.60
N GLU A 208 11.39 -2.96 -2.02
CA GLU A 208 10.68 -1.69 -1.86
C GLU A 208 9.26 -1.89 -1.34
N MET A 209 8.91 -1.12 -0.30
CA MET A 209 7.54 -1.02 0.19
C MET A 209 7.26 0.43 0.60
N ALA A 210 6.12 0.96 0.21
CA ALA A 210 5.67 2.29 0.57
C ALA A 210 4.18 2.31 0.90
N ASP A 211 3.86 2.89 2.05
CA ASP A 211 2.49 3.16 2.45
C ASP A 211 2.27 4.67 2.57
N ALA A 212 1.15 5.13 2.09
CA ALA A 212 0.74 6.53 2.18
C ALA A 212 -0.76 6.65 2.44
N GLY A 213 -1.15 7.57 3.28
CA GLY A 213 -2.53 7.97 3.51
C GLY A 213 -2.75 9.45 3.20
N LEU A 214 -3.98 9.81 2.90
CA LEU A 214 -4.41 11.21 2.77
C LEU A 214 -5.45 11.53 3.83
N TYR A 215 -5.28 12.69 4.44
CA TYR A 215 -6.26 13.34 5.27
C TYR A 215 -6.73 14.63 4.59
N PHE A 216 -8.04 14.85 4.58
CA PHE A 216 -8.68 16.02 3.99
C PHE A 216 -9.36 16.85 5.09
N PRO A 217 -8.84 18.04 5.45
CA PRO A 217 -9.43 18.88 6.49
C PRO A 217 -10.92 19.20 6.27
N SER A 218 -11.33 19.39 5.02
CA SER A 218 -12.73 19.67 4.66
C SER A 218 -13.62 18.42 4.57
N LEU A 219 -13.03 17.21 4.55
CA LEU A 219 -13.72 15.92 4.56
C LEU A 219 -13.10 15.01 5.63
N PRO A 220 -13.27 15.33 6.92
CA PRO A 220 -12.53 14.69 8.00
C PRO A 220 -12.89 13.21 8.22
N ASP A 221 -14.03 12.76 7.69
CA ASP A 221 -14.47 11.38 7.71
C ASP A 221 -13.92 10.55 6.53
N VAL A 222 -13.23 11.18 5.58
CA VAL A 222 -12.66 10.50 4.41
C VAL A 222 -11.20 10.18 4.63
N THR A 223 -10.84 8.92 4.44
CA THR A 223 -9.45 8.47 4.34
C THR A 223 -9.22 7.82 2.99
N PHE A 224 -8.08 8.12 2.40
CA PHE A 224 -7.60 7.46 1.19
C PHE A 224 -6.18 6.97 1.44
N SER A 225 -5.88 5.74 1.08
CA SER A 225 -4.55 5.15 1.30
C SER A 225 -4.09 4.36 0.11
N ILE A 226 -2.77 4.27 -0.03
CA ILE A 226 -2.09 3.47 -1.05
C ILE A 226 -0.99 2.67 -0.38
N THR A 227 -0.93 1.39 -0.72
CA THR A 227 0.13 0.47 -0.34
C THR A 227 0.78 -0.08 -1.60
N ALA A 228 2.09 0.00 -1.68
CA ALA A 228 2.89 -0.60 -2.74
C ALA A 228 3.94 -1.53 -2.13
N ASN A 229 4.00 -2.79 -2.58
CA ASN A 229 5.04 -3.74 -2.21
C ASN A 229 5.53 -4.45 -3.48
N LYS A 230 6.70 -4.03 -3.95
CA LYS A 230 7.29 -4.56 -5.18
C LYS A 230 7.68 -6.02 -5.07
N ASP A 231 8.10 -6.44 -3.90
CA ASP A 231 8.76 -7.74 -3.69
C ASP A 231 7.91 -8.74 -2.90
N ALA A 232 6.63 -8.44 -2.65
CA ALA A 232 5.73 -9.40 -2.06
C ALA A 232 5.75 -10.72 -2.83
N TYR A 233 5.76 -11.84 -2.10
CA TYR A 233 5.82 -13.19 -2.70
C TYR A 233 7.07 -13.48 -3.55
N GLY A 234 8.13 -12.69 -3.43
CA GLY A 234 9.38 -12.85 -4.18
C GLY A 234 10.14 -14.15 -3.89
N ASP A 235 9.78 -14.89 -2.85
CA ASP A 235 10.35 -16.20 -2.52
C ASP A 235 9.79 -17.34 -3.38
N TYR A 236 8.66 -17.11 -4.06
CA TYR A 236 8.12 -18.08 -4.99
C TYR A 236 8.88 -18.06 -6.32
N PRO A 237 9.21 -19.24 -6.91
CA PRO A 237 9.63 -19.29 -8.30
C PRO A 237 8.54 -18.68 -9.22
N PRO A 238 8.87 -17.91 -10.26
CA PRO A 238 7.88 -17.19 -11.07
C PRO A 238 6.74 -18.08 -11.62
N ALA A 239 7.07 -19.27 -12.14
CA ALA A 239 6.05 -20.20 -12.65
C ALA A 239 5.13 -20.74 -11.54
N GLU A 240 5.63 -20.93 -10.34
CA GLU A 240 4.83 -21.37 -9.20
C GLU A 240 3.94 -20.24 -8.69
N TYR A 241 4.47 -19.01 -8.62
CA TYR A 241 3.70 -17.81 -8.29
C TYR A 241 2.50 -17.66 -9.22
N ASP A 242 2.72 -17.69 -10.53
CA ASP A 242 1.67 -17.53 -11.53
C ASP A 242 0.61 -18.65 -11.44
N ALA A 243 1.04 -19.89 -11.27
CA ALA A 243 0.13 -21.03 -11.26
C ALA A 243 -0.67 -21.20 -9.95
N LYS A 244 -0.10 -20.83 -8.80
CA LYS A 244 -0.65 -21.19 -7.48
C LYS A 244 -1.07 -20.02 -6.62
N VAL A 245 -0.50 -18.83 -6.84
CA VAL A 245 -0.59 -17.70 -5.93
C VAL A 245 -1.34 -16.53 -6.54
N ARG A 246 -0.89 -16.02 -7.69
CA ARG A 246 -1.42 -14.79 -8.30
C ARG A 246 -2.94 -14.75 -8.40
N GLY A 247 -3.55 -15.79 -8.95
CA GLY A 247 -5.01 -15.84 -9.14
C GLY A 247 -5.82 -15.79 -7.84
N LYS A 248 -5.25 -16.31 -6.74
CA LYS A 248 -5.91 -16.28 -5.41
C LYS A 248 -5.80 -14.93 -4.70
N LEU A 249 -4.82 -14.12 -5.11
CA LEU A 249 -4.58 -12.81 -4.53
C LEU A 249 -5.44 -11.72 -5.18
N SER A 250 -6.05 -12.00 -6.34
CA SER A 250 -6.92 -11.04 -7.01
C SER A 250 -8.08 -10.66 -6.09
N LEU A 251 -8.47 -9.39 -6.12
CA LEU A 251 -9.48 -8.83 -5.22
C LEU A 251 -10.81 -9.59 -5.35
N LEU A 252 -11.26 -9.82 -6.57
CA LEU A 252 -12.54 -10.48 -6.82
C LEU A 252 -12.51 -11.97 -6.40
N ALA A 253 -11.36 -12.64 -6.55
CA ALA A 253 -11.18 -14.01 -6.05
C ALA A 253 -11.25 -14.06 -4.52
N ARG A 254 -10.58 -13.14 -3.82
CA ARG A 254 -10.62 -13.02 -2.35
C ARG A 254 -12.04 -12.74 -1.85
N ILE A 255 -12.77 -11.84 -2.53
CA ILE A 255 -14.18 -11.54 -2.21
C ILE A 255 -15.06 -12.78 -2.41
N GLN A 256 -14.88 -13.50 -3.52
CA GLN A 256 -15.65 -14.72 -3.79
C GLN A 256 -15.35 -15.81 -2.76
N GLU A 257 -14.09 -16.03 -2.43
CA GLU A 257 -13.69 -16.96 -1.37
C GLU A 257 -14.32 -16.61 -0.02
N ALA A 258 -14.31 -15.33 0.35
CA ALA A 258 -14.95 -14.87 1.59
C ALA A 258 -16.47 -15.10 1.57
N LYS A 259 -17.15 -14.88 0.43
CA LYS A 259 -18.58 -15.18 0.25
C LYS A 259 -18.85 -16.67 0.44
N ASP A 260 -18.02 -17.53 -0.15
CA ASP A 260 -18.18 -18.98 -0.08
C ASP A 260 -17.93 -19.53 1.33
N GLN A 261 -16.90 -19.02 2.01
CA GLN A 261 -16.55 -19.44 3.37
C GLN A 261 -17.59 -19.00 4.42
N GLN A 262 -18.11 -17.78 4.31
CA GLN A 262 -19.02 -17.20 5.28
C GLN A 262 -20.50 -17.53 4.96
N GLY A 263 -20.82 -17.81 3.70
CA GLY A 263 -22.17 -18.15 3.26
C GLY A 263 -23.22 -17.11 3.72
N LYS A 264 -24.23 -17.55 4.45
CA LYS A 264 -25.28 -16.68 5.00
C LYS A 264 -24.80 -15.63 6.03
N ASN A 265 -23.60 -15.81 6.57
CA ASN A 265 -23.01 -14.90 7.54
C ASN A 265 -22.16 -13.80 6.85
N TYR A 266 -22.02 -13.87 5.52
CA TYR A 266 -21.33 -12.84 4.78
C TYR A 266 -22.03 -11.49 4.98
N PRO A 267 -21.33 -10.41 5.41
CA PRO A 267 -21.96 -9.16 5.83
C PRO A 267 -22.79 -8.55 4.69
N PRO A 268 -24.04 -8.15 4.96
CA PRO A 268 -24.85 -7.47 3.97
C PRO A 268 -24.22 -6.10 3.61
N ARG A 269 -24.28 -5.76 2.33
CA ARG A 269 -23.74 -4.53 1.77
C ARG A 269 -24.49 -4.11 0.51
N THR A 270 -24.39 -2.85 0.14
CA THR A 270 -24.80 -2.35 -1.17
C THR A 270 -23.57 -2.36 -2.07
N LEU A 271 -23.63 -3.12 -3.16
CA LEU A 271 -22.60 -3.07 -4.20
C LEU A 271 -22.85 -1.85 -5.07
N LEU A 272 -21.86 -0.97 -5.21
CA LEU A 272 -21.93 0.24 -6.01
C LEU A 272 -21.26 0.01 -7.37
N ARG A 273 -20.05 -0.58 -7.36
CA ARG A 273 -19.29 -0.92 -8.56
C ARG A 273 -18.29 -2.02 -8.25
N GLU A 274 -18.15 -3.01 -9.12
CA GLU A 274 -17.18 -4.11 -8.96
C GLU A 274 -16.73 -4.59 -10.34
N GLY A 275 -15.45 -4.85 -10.50
CA GLY A 275 -14.91 -5.38 -11.75
C GLY A 275 -13.45 -5.07 -12.01
N LYS A 276 -13.02 -5.28 -13.24
CA LYS A 276 -11.68 -4.92 -13.71
C LYS A 276 -11.61 -3.41 -13.90
N ARG A 277 -10.49 -2.81 -13.47
CA ARG A 277 -10.23 -1.39 -13.62
C ARG A 277 -8.77 -1.11 -13.87
N ASP A 278 -8.49 -0.38 -14.92
CA ASP A 278 -7.16 0.10 -15.24
C ASP A 278 -6.88 1.43 -14.54
N VAL A 279 -5.70 1.55 -13.92
CA VAL A 279 -5.15 2.76 -13.37
C VAL A 279 -3.82 3.01 -14.07
N GLN A 280 -3.77 3.99 -14.95
CA GLN A 280 -2.66 4.19 -15.88
C GLN A 280 -2.42 2.92 -16.72
N HIS A 281 -1.28 2.24 -16.55
CA HIS A 281 -0.94 0.99 -17.21
C HIS A 281 -1.14 -0.24 -16.31
N TRP A 282 -1.61 -0.04 -15.09
CA TRP A 282 -1.85 -1.11 -14.13
C TRP A 282 -3.26 -1.68 -14.31
N HIS A 283 -3.32 -2.96 -14.68
CA HIS A 283 -4.58 -3.69 -14.85
C HIS A 283 -4.97 -4.33 -13.53
N GLY A 284 -5.85 -3.69 -12.80
CA GLY A 284 -6.31 -4.14 -11.48
C GLY A 284 -7.79 -4.52 -11.46
N GLU A 285 -8.26 -4.77 -10.25
CA GLU A 285 -9.65 -5.05 -9.93
C GLU A 285 -10.13 -4.10 -8.84
N GLU A 286 -11.38 -3.69 -8.89
CA GLU A 286 -11.97 -2.86 -7.83
C GLU A 286 -13.27 -3.46 -7.29
N SER A 287 -13.57 -3.14 -6.04
CA SER A 287 -14.86 -3.38 -5.39
C SER A 287 -15.23 -2.16 -4.57
N LEU A 288 -16.30 -1.49 -4.94
CA LEU A 288 -16.85 -0.31 -4.28
C LEU A 288 -18.16 -0.66 -3.63
N ILE A 289 -18.21 -0.69 -2.31
CA ILE A 289 -19.38 -1.04 -1.54
C ILE A 289 -19.75 0.07 -0.56
N ARG A 290 -21.03 0.11 -0.21
CA ARG A 290 -21.53 0.82 0.97
C ARG A 290 -22.01 -0.20 1.99
N ARG A 291 -21.44 -0.18 3.17
CA ARG A 291 -21.79 -1.03 4.29
C ARG A 291 -23.16 -0.62 4.87
N THR A 292 -23.78 -1.49 5.65
CA THR A 292 -25.08 -1.21 6.27
C THR A 292 -25.09 -0.07 7.27
N ASP A 293 -23.94 0.26 7.83
CA ASP A 293 -23.72 1.42 8.71
C ASP A 293 -23.47 2.73 7.94
N GLY A 294 -23.57 2.69 6.60
CA GLY A 294 -23.38 3.86 5.73
C GLY A 294 -21.93 4.15 5.34
N VAL A 295 -20.97 3.36 5.81
CA VAL A 295 -19.55 3.49 5.44
C VAL A 295 -19.36 3.09 3.98
N HIS A 296 -18.75 3.95 3.19
CA HIS A 296 -18.18 3.56 1.91
C HIS A 296 -16.84 2.86 2.16
N ASP A 297 -16.69 1.70 1.55
CA ASP A 297 -15.53 0.83 1.69
C ASP A 297 -15.10 0.43 0.28
N PHE A 298 -14.08 1.14 -0.23
CA PHE A 298 -13.63 1.06 -1.61
C PHE A 298 -12.22 0.52 -1.65
N GLU A 299 -12.01 -0.44 -2.51
CA GLU A 299 -10.72 -1.09 -2.72
C GLU A 299 -10.44 -1.25 -4.21
N TRP A 300 -9.21 -1.01 -4.61
CA TRP A 300 -8.63 -1.36 -5.89
C TRP A 300 -7.29 -2.04 -5.67
N THR A 301 -7.05 -3.14 -6.36
CA THR A 301 -5.83 -3.94 -6.20
C THR A 301 -5.27 -4.37 -7.54
N LEU A 302 -4.00 -4.11 -7.75
CA LEU A 302 -3.17 -4.78 -8.74
C LEU A 302 -2.42 -5.92 -8.06
N VAL A 303 -2.47 -7.10 -8.68
CA VAL A 303 -1.58 -8.22 -8.38
C VAL A 303 -0.61 -8.38 -9.55
N GLY A 304 0.55 -7.79 -9.42
CA GLY A 304 1.57 -7.72 -10.46
C GLY A 304 2.57 -8.87 -10.41
N THR A 305 3.85 -8.57 -10.65
CA THR A 305 4.93 -9.55 -10.70
C THR A 305 5.97 -9.22 -9.63
N PRO A 306 6.33 -10.17 -8.74
CA PRO A 306 7.38 -9.94 -7.76
C PRO A 306 8.67 -9.44 -8.41
N ARG A 307 9.28 -8.40 -7.81
CA ARG A 307 10.50 -7.73 -8.27
C ARG A 307 10.39 -6.90 -9.54
N ASP A 308 9.20 -6.79 -10.14
CA ASP A 308 8.97 -5.90 -11.28
C ASP A 308 8.63 -4.49 -10.77
N ILE A 309 9.44 -3.50 -11.14
CA ILE A 309 9.20 -2.12 -10.69
C ILE A 309 8.02 -1.48 -11.42
N ALA A 310 7.78 -1.81 -12.69
CA ALA A 310 6.68 -1.26 -13.45
C ALA A 310 5.32 -1.88 -13.07
N TYR A 311 5.33 -3.16 -12.65
CA TYR A 311 4.15 -3.92 -12.24
C TYR A 311 4.39 -4.59 -10.90
N PRO A 312 4.43 -3.83 -9.79
CA PRO A 312 4.80 -4.35 -8.47
C PRO A 312 3.90 -5.51 -8.06
N ALA A 313 4.44 -6.42 -7.25
CA ALA A 313 3.68 -7.60 -6.82
C ALA A 313 2.34 -7.24 -6.18
N VAL A 314 2.31 -6.15 -5.41
CA VAL A 314 1.11 -5.58 -4.79
C VAL A 314 1.11 -4.07 -4.98
N LEU A 315 0.02 -3.54 -5.51
CA LEU A 315 -0.32 -2.13 -5.48
C LEU A 315 -1.80 -2.02 -5.17
N GLU A 316 -2.12 -1.42 -4.04
CA GLU A 316 -3.48 -1.33 -3.52
C GLU A 316 -3.82 0.12 -3.22
N ALA A 317 -5.08 0.49 -3.47
CA ALA A 317 -5.67 1.73 -3.00
C ALA A 317 -6.95 1.41 -2.23
N SER A 318 -7.21 2.15 -1.16
CA SER A 318 -8.43 2.02 -0.36
C SER A 318 -8.99 3.39 0.00
N MET A 319 -10.31 3.50 0.08
CA MET A 319 -10.99 4.69 0.58
C MET A 319 -12.14 4.33 1.52
N TYR A 320 -12.17 5.01 2.66
CA TYR A 320 -13.24 4.89 3.64
C TYR A 320 -13.84 6.27 3.93
N THR A 321 -15.17 6.37 4.09
CA THR A 321 -15.88 7.63 4.35
C THR A 321 -16.44 7.75 5.76
N LYS A 322 -16.07 6.88 6.67
CA LYS A 322 -16.31 6.99 8.11
C LYS A 322 -15.12 6.42 8.83
N VAL A 323 -14.49 7.23 9.61
CA VAL A 323 -13.26 6.85 10.32
C VAL A 323 -13.63 6.36 11.70
N ALA A 324 -13.06 5.23 12.13
CA ALA A 324 -13.22 4.75 13.48
C ALA A 324 -12.74 5.79 14.49
N HIS A 325 -13.41 5.86 15.65
CA HIS A 325 -12.98 6.72 16.75
C HIS A 325 -11.51 6.47 17.10
N ASN A 326 -10.83 7.48 17.61
CA ASN A 326 -9.40 7.59 17.90
C ASN A 326 -8.47 7.81 16.68
N MET A 327 -9.01 7.99 15.49
CA MET A 327 -8.24 8.38 14.31
C MET A 327 -8.42 9.89 14.02
N VAL A 328 -7.45 10.48 13.37
CA VAL A 328 -7.54 11.88 12.93
C VAL A 328 -8.74 12.04 12.01
N GLY A 329 -9.56 13.07 12.30
CA GLY A 329 -10.74 13.36 11.49
C GLY A 329 -11.93 12.42 11.69
N ALA A 330 -11.93 11.58 12.74
CA ALA A 330 -13.05 10.69 13.01
C ALA A 330 -14.39 11.44 13.04
N ALA A 331 -15.38 10.91 12.34
CA ALA A 331 -16.74 11.42 12.24
C ALA A 331 -17.74 10.30 12.54
N GLU A 332 -18.96 10.70 12.95
CA GLU A 332 -20.02 9.74 13.29
C GLU A 332 -20.73 9.18 12.07
N ALA A 333 -20.76 9.92 10.97
CA ALA A 333 -21.45 9.54 9.74
C ALA A 333 -20.65 9.96 8.50
N ALA A 334 -20.82 9.20 7.42
CA ALA A 334 -20.24 9.55 6.14
C ALA A 334 -20.81 10.88 5.60
N SER A 335 -19.95 11.78 5.16
CA SER A 335 -20.31 13.11 4.63
C SER A 335 -20.63 13.08 3.14
N LEU A 336 -20.20 12.03 2.41
CA LEU A 336 -20.34 11.89 0.97
C LEU A 336 -21.57 11.03 0.63
N THR A 337 -22.27 11.38 -0.45
CA THR A 337 -23.23 10.46 -1.10
C THR A 337 -22.48 9.36 -1.85
N ASP A 338 -23.19 8.33 -2.32
CA ASP A 338 -22.58 7.25 -3.11
C ASP A 338 -21.88 7.80 -4.36
N GLU A 339 -22.55 8.72 -5.08
CA GLU A 339 -22.02 9.34 -6.30
C GLU A 339 -20.78 10.20 -6.01
N GLU A 340 -20.81 10.97 -4.92
CA GLU A 340 -19.67 11.80 -4.52
C GLU A 340 -18.48 10.96 -4.10
N ALA A 341 -18.71 9.88 -3.36
CA ALA A 341 -17.66 8.96 -2.94
C ALA A 341 -16.99 8.31 -4.15
N ILE A 342 -17.78 7.82 -5.13
CA ILE A 342 -17.25 7.25 -6.38
C ILE A 342 -16.49 8.30 -7.19
N ALA A 343 -17.03 9.52 -7.33
CA ALA A 343 -16.37 10.59 -8.09
C ALA A 343 -15.04 11.00 -7.45
N LEU A 344 -14.98 11.10 -6.13
CA LEU A 344 -13.74 11.40 -5.40
C LEU A 344 -12.72 10.27 -5.56
N TRP A 345 -13.16 9.02 -5.40
CA TRP A 345 -12.36 7.83 -5.63
C TRP A 345 -11.74 7.83 -7.02
N ASP A 346 -12.56 8.05 -8.05
CA ASP A 346 -12.12 8.07 -9.44
C ASP A 346 -11.08 9.16 -9.69
N LYS A 347 -11.31 10.37 -9.14
CA LYS A 347 -10.39 11.50 -9.30
C LYS A 347 -9.05 11.22 -8.62
N LEU A 348 -9.05 10.72 -7.38
CA LEU A 348 -7.82 10.43 -6.65
C LEU A 348 -7.05 9.27 -7.32
N LEU A 349 -7.73 8.16 -7.61
CA LEU A 349 -7.09 6.98 -8.17
C LEU A 349 -6.50 7.25 -9.56
N SER A 350 -7.17 8.06 -10.39
CA SER A 350 -6.64 8.48 -11.70
C SER A 350 -5.38 9.35 -11.61
N GLY A 351 -5.15 10.00 -10.47
CA GLY A 351 -3.97 10.80 -10.19
C GLY A 351 -2.75 9.98 -9.76
N LEU A 352 -2.90 8.67 -9.49
CA LEU A 352 -1.78 7.82 -9.09
C LEU A 352 -0.88 7.52 -10.29
N LYS A 353 0.42 7.84 -10.16
CA LYS A 353 1.46 7.60 -11.17
C LYS A 353 2.80 7.35 -10.48
N PHE A 354 3.78 6.86 -11.23
CA PHE A 354 5.15 7.02 -10.79
C PHE A 354 5.51 8.51 -10.71
N ARG A 355 6.35 8.88 -9.77
CA ARG A 355 6.84 10.26 -9.66
C ARG A 355 7.74 10.60 -10.84
N VAL A 356 8.70 9.75 -11.15
CA VAL A 356 9.56 9.83 -12.33
C VAL A 356 9.47 8.52 -13.12
N LYS A 357 9.86 8.57 -14.39
CA LYS A 357 9.98 7.38 -15.24
C LYS A 357 10.81 6.30 -14.56
N VAL A 358 10.29 5.08 -14.53
CA VAL A 358 10.99 3.87 -14.08
C VAL A 358 11.14 2.90 -15.25
N PRO A 359 12.10 1.95 -15.21
CA PRO A 359 12.22 0.92 -16.24
C PRO A 359 10.91 0.17 -16.48
N GLY A 360 10.55 -0.04 -17.74
CA GLY A 360 9.32 -0.75 -18.14
C GLY A 360 8.03 0.08 -18.07
N ALA A 361 8.02 1.25 -17.43
CA ALA A 361 6.83 2.08 -17.35
C ALA A 361 6.55 2.80 -18.69
N PRO A 362 5.32 2.70 -19.25
CA PRO A 362 4.99 3.33 -20.51
C PRO A 362 4.85 4.86 -20.38
N PRO A 363 4.95 5.62 -21.48
CA PRO A 363 4.71 7.06 -21.48
C PRO A 363 3.31 7.40 -20.91
N GLY A 364 3.25 8.44 -20.07
CA GLY A 364 2.03 8.91 -19.43
C GLY A 364 1.78 8.31 -18.03
N SER A 365 2.46 7.23 -17.64
CA SER A 365 2.35 6.60 -16.32
C SER A 365 3.24 7.23 -15.24
N TYR A 366 3.87 8.34 -15.55
CA TYR A 366 4.73 9.09 -14.62
C TYR A 366 4.52 10.60 -14.78
N TYR A 367 4.82 11.37 -13.73
CA TYR A 367 4.70 12.83 -13.74
C TYR A 367 5.90 13.51 -14.38
N ILE A 368 7.10 12.99 -14.15
CA ILE A 368 8.36 13.58 -14.61
C ILE A 368 9.09 12.58 -15.51
N ASP A 369 9.43 13.04 -16.72
CA ASP A 369 10.30 12.33 -17.64
C ASP A 369 11.67 12.97 -17.58
N PRO A 370 12.69 12.35 -16.96
CA PRO A 370 14.01 12.93 -16.85
C PRO A 370 14.71 13.11 -18.21
N ASP A 371 14.24 12.39 -19.24
CA ASP A 371 14.79 12.46 -20.60
C ASP A 371 14.20 13.64 -21.40
N LYS A 372 13.21 14.37 -20.84
CA LYS A 372 12.59 15.55 -21.47
C LYS A 372 12.97 16.81 -20.72
N PRO A 373 13.28 17.91 -21.44
CA PRO A 373 13.52 19.20 -20.80
C PRO A 373 12.27 19.61 -20.00
N ALA A 374 12.49 20.23 -18.83
CA ALA A 374 11.41 20.78 -18.02
C ALA A 374 10.59 21.78 -18.88
N GLN A 375 9.32 21.51 -19.04
CA GLN A 375 8.38 22.44 -19.69
C GLN A 375 8.09 23.62 -18.77
#